data_08da394eb0b33bd75a311854b1cf1103
#
_entry.id   08da394eb0b33bd75a311854b1cf1103
#
_cell.length_a   1.000
_cell.length_b   1.000
_cell.length_c   1.000
_cell.angle_alpha   90.00
_cell.angle_beta   90.00
_cell.angle_gamma   90.00
#
_symmetry.space_group_name_H-M   'P 1'
#
loop_
_entity.id
_entity.type
_entity.pdbx_description
1 polymer ?
#
loop_
_entity_poly.entity_id
_entity_poly.type
_entity_poly.pdbx_seq_one_letter_code
_entity_poly.pdbx_strand_id
1 'polypeptide(L)'
;MAMSILHRIVGVALYAGTALVAWWLIATATGPEAYAAFRSVADHWFGQLVLFGFTWALLHHLFGGIRYLVWDEIVATSPKAADRLTWAAILAALAATVLVWAVICTTRGAI
;
A
#
# COMPACT_ATOMS: atom_id res chain seq x y z
N MET A 1 -5.07 -14.91 14.78
CA MET A 1 -3.97 -15.68 14.17
C MET A 1 -3.71 -15.25 12.73
N ALA A 2 -4.71 -15.42 11.86
CA ALA A 2 -4.54 -15.03 10.46
C ALA A 2 -4.21 -13.55 10.30
N MET A 3 -4.82 -12.70 11.09
CA MET A 3 -4.58 -11.25 11.04
C MET A 3 -3.18 -10.87 11.50
N SER A 4 -2.64 -11.61 12.46
CA SER A 4 -1.28 -11.41 12.94
C SER A 4 -0.27 -11.72 11.83
N ILE A 5 -0.50 -12.81 11.10
CA ILE A 5 0.37 -13.20 9.98
C ILE A 5 0.24 -12.18 8.85
N LEU A 6 -0.98 -11.77 8.53
CA LEU A 6 -1.21 -10.76 7.51
C LEU A 6 -0.50 -9.45 7.84
N HIS A 7 -0.59 -9.02 9.10
CA HIS A 7 0.06 -7.80 9.55
C HIS A 7 1.58 -7.88 9.37
N ARG A 8 2.16 -9.04 9.67
CA ARG A 8 3.60 -9.26 9.47
C ARG A 8 3.98 -9.23 8.00
N ILE A 9 3.18 -9.88 7.15
CA ILE A 9 3.42 -9.87 5.70
C ILE A 9 3.34 -8.45 5.16
N VAL A 10 2.34 -7.68 5.58
CA VAL A 10 2.18 -6.28 5.18
C VAL A 10 3.38 -5.46 5.66
N GLY A 11 3.85 -5.69 6.89
CA GLY A 11 5.01 -4.99 7.42
C GLY A 11 6.27 -5.25 6.61
N VAL A 12 6.51 -6.51 6.23
CA VAL A 12 7.66 -6.87 5.38
C VAL A 12 7.53 -6.22 4.01
N ALA A 13 6.32 -6.22 3.43
CA ALA A 13 6.05 -5.60 2.15
C ALA A 13 6.31 -4.10 2.21
N LEU A 14 5.90 -3.43 3.29
CA LEU A 14 6.16 -2.01 3.48
C LEU A 14 7.65 -1.71 3.61
N TYR A 15 8.38 -2.57 4.30
CA TYR A 15 9.83 -2.43 4.44
C TYR A 15 10.51 -2.50 3.08
N ALA A 16 10.15 -3.51 2.29
CA ALA A 16 10.67 -3.64 0.93
C ALA A 16 10.25 -2.47 0.05
N GLY A 17 9.00 -2.00 0.19
CA GLY A 17 8.50 -0.86 -0.56
C GLY A 17 9.22 0.43 -0.21
N THR A 18 9.65 0.59 1.05
CA THR A 18 10.45 1.73 1.46
C THR A 18 11.77 1.75 0.70
N ALA A 19 12.39 0.59 0.48
CA ALA A 19 13.60 0.50 -0.32
C ALA A 19 13.35 0.94 -1.77
N LEU A 20 12.20 0.59 -2.33
CA LEU A 20 11.83 1.03 -3.68
C LEU A 20 11.63 2.55 -3.73
N VAL A 21 11.00 3.13 -2.73
CA VAL A 21 10.81 4.57 -2.63
C VAL A 21 12.17 5.27 -2.53
N ALA A 22 13.07 4.72 -1.72
CA ALA A 22 14.42 5.26 -1.59
C ALA A 22 15.15 5.23 -2.93
N TRP A 23 15.05 4.13 -3.66
CA TRP A 23 15.64 4.03 -5.00
C TRP A 23 15.05 5.08 -5.94
N TRP A 24 13.74 5.23 -5.92
CA TRP A 24 13.07 6.25 -6.75
C TRP A 24 13.59 7.66 -6.44
N LEU A 25 13.73 7.99 -5.16
CA LEU A 25 14.20 9.31 -4.76
C LEU A 25 15.66 9.53 -5.18
N ILE A 26 16.51 8.52 -4.98
CA ILE A 26 17.92 8.60 -5.35
C ILE A 26 18.05 8.71 -6.86
N ALA A 27 17.29 7.93 -7.61
CA ALA A 27 17.33 7.96 -9.08
C ALA A 27 16.87 9.31 -9.60
N THR A 28 15.82 9.88 -9.02
CA THR A 28 15.31 11.19 -9.40
C THR A 28 16.36 12.28 -9.13
N ALA A 29 17.06 12.19 -8.00
CA ALA A 29 18.08 13.17 -7.64
C ALA A 29 19.36 13.01 -8.45
N THR A 30 19.67 11.78 -8.89
CA THR A 30 20.92 11.50 -9.61
C THR A 30 20.88 11.99 -11.06
N GLY A 31 19.74 11.87 -11.73
CA GLY A 31 19.61 12.40 -13.07
C GLY A 31 18.76 11.54 -13.99
N PRO A 32 18.61 11.99 -15.27
CA PRO A 32 17.68 11.33 -16.20
C PRO A 32 18.02 9.88 -16.52
N GLU A 33 19.29 9.52 -16.57
CA GLU A 33 19.69 8.15 -16.88
C GLU A 33 19.31 7.20 -15.74
N ALA A 34 19.56 7.60 -14.49
CA ALA A 34 19.20 6.81 -13.32
C ALA A 34 17.69 6.70 -13.21
N TYR A 35 16.97 7.77 -13.48
CA TYR A 35 15.51 7.76 -13.46
C TYR A 35 14.95 6.83 -14.53
N ALA A 36 15.53 6.84 -15.72
CA ALA A 36 15.11 5.94 -16.81
C ALA A 36 15.32 4.47 -16.42
N ALA A 37 16.42 4.16 -15.75
CA ALA A 37 16.67 2.81 -15.27
C ALA A 37 15.61 2.38 -14.26
N PHE A 38 15.25 3.27 -13.33
CA PHE A 38 14.17 2.98 -12.39
C PHE A 38 12.85 2.77 -13.12
N ARG A 39 12.54 3.64 -14.09
CA ARG A 39 11.28 3.55 -14.85
C ARG A 39 11.19 2.26 -15.65
N SER A 40 12.30 1.76 -16.15
CA SER A 40 12.30 0.51 -16.92
C SER A 40 11.83 -0.67 -16.05
N VAL A 41 12.17 -0.65 -14.77
CA VAL A 41 11.71 -1.67 -13.82
C VAL A 41 10.29 -1.40 -13.38
N ALA A 42 9.99 -0.15 -13.02
CA ALA A 42 8.69 0.22 -12.50
C ALA A 42 7.57 0.06 -13.52
N ASP A 43 7.85 0.30 -14.81
CA ASP A 43 6.87 0.20 -15.87
C ASP A 43 6.69 -1.23 -16.40
N HIS A 44 7.58 -2.16 -16.03
CA HIS A 44 7.43 -3.56 -16.36
C HIS A 44 6.19 -4.13 -15.65
N TRP A 45 5.55 -5.13 -16.26
CA TRP A 45 4.33 -5.70 -15.66
C TRP A 45 4.55 -6.19 -14.24
N PHE A 46 5.70 -6.80 -13.98
CA PHE A 46 6.03 -7.27 -12.64
C PHE A 46 6.23 -6.09 -11.67
N GLY A 47 6.89 -5.03 -12.14
CA GLY A 47 7.05 -3.81 -11.35
C GLY A 47 5.72 -3.16 -11.02
N GLN A 48 4.80 -3.13 -11.98
CA GLN A 48 3.46 -2.60 -11.75
C GLN A 48 2.70 -3.42 -10.71
N LEU A 49 2.83 -4.74 -10.77
CA LEU A 49 2.20 -5.63 -9.80
C LEU A 49 2.75 -5.38 -8.39
N VAL A 50 4.07 -5.24 -8.26
CA VAL A 50 4.71 -4.96 -6.98
C VAL A 50 4.24 -3.62 -6.43
N LEU A 51 4.18 -2.60 -7.27
CA LEU A 51 3.72 -1.27 -6.85
C LEU A 51 2.25 -1.29 -6.43
N PHE A 52 1.43 -2.03 -7.14
CA PHE A 52 0.02 -2.18 -6.77
C PHE A 52 -0.09 -2.84 -5.39
N GLY A 53 0.66 -3.91 -5.17
CA GLY A 53 0.67 -4.58 -3.87
C GLY A 53 1.18 -3.69 -2.75
N PHE A 54 2.22 -2.90 -3.04
CA PHE A 54 2.75 -1.95 -2.06
C PHE A 54 1.73 -0.87 -1.73
N THR A 55 1.01 -0.35 -2.72
CA THR A 55 -0.05 0.64 -2.49
C THR A 55 -1.13 0.08 -1.58
N TRP A 56 -1.58 -1.15 -1.85
CA TRP A 56 -2.57 -1.80 -1.00
C TRP A 56 -2.03 -1.99 0.43
N ALA A 57 -0.78 -2.46 0.56
CA ALA A 57 -0.18 -2.69 1.86
C ALA A 57 -0.08 -1.39 2.67
N LEU A 58 0.30 -0.30 2.00
CA LEU A 58 0.41 1.01 2.63
C LEU A 58 -0.95 1.50 3.13
N LEU A 59 -1.97 1.40 2.29
CA LEU A 59 -3.32 1.84 2.65
C LEU A 59 -3.92 0.93 3.72
N HIS A 60 -3.69 -0.37 3.64
CA HIS A 60 -4.13 -1.30 4.66
C HIS A 60 -3.48 -0.99 6.02
N HIS A 61 -2.20 -0.67 6.00
CA HIS A 61 -1.49 -0.28 7.22
C HIS A 61 -2.05 1.02 7.80
N LEU A 62 -2.34 1.98 6.94
CA LEU A 62 -2.94 3.25 7.36
C LEU A 62 -4.30 3.03 8.01
N PHE A 63 -5.16 2.26 7.35
CA PHE A 63 -6.50 2.00 7.89
C PHE A 63 -6.42 1.17 9.17
N GLY A 64 -5.45 0.26 9.26
CA GLY A 64 -5.21 -0.49 10.48
C GLY A 64 -4.81 0.43 11.65
N GLY A 65 -3.97 1.41 11.36
CA GLY A 65 -3.57 2.40 12.35
C GLY A 65 -4.75 3.25 12.82
N ILE A 66 -5.59 3.69 11.88
CA ILE A 66 -6.80 4.44 12.20
C ILE A 66 -7.74 3.57 13.05
N ARG A 67 -7.86 2.29 12.71
CA ARG A 67 -8.68 1.36 13.48
C ARG A 67 -8.19 1.26 14.92
N TYR A 68 -6.88 1.19 15.13
CA TYR A 68 -6.32 1.17 16.48
C TYR A 68 -6.65 2.43 17.26
N LEU A 69 -6.57 3.59 16.62
CA LEU A 69 -6.90 4.86 17.27
C LEU A 69 -8.37 4.90 17.65
N VAL A 70 -9.25 4.49 16.75
CA VAL A 70 -10.68 4.44 17.02
C VAL A 70 -10.99 3.46 18.15
N TRP A 71 -10.30 2.33 18.17
CA TRP A 71 -10.49 1.31 19.18
C TRP A 71 -10.09 1.81 20.56
N ASP A 72 -8.99 2.55 20.64
CA ASP A 72 -8.53 3.13 21.91
C ASP A 72 -9.53 4.15 22.43
N GLU A 73 -10.18 4.88 21.54
CA GLU A 73 -11.17 5.90 21.91
C GLU A 73 -12.50 5.26 22.32
N ILE A 74 -12.90 4.20 21.67
CA ILE A 74 -14.18 3.55 21.90
C ILE A 74 -13.94 2.24 22.63
N VAL A 75 -14.20 2.24 23.91
CA VAL A 75 -13.89 1.11 24.78
C VAL A 75 -14.71 -0.15 24.46
N ALA A 76 -15.81 -0.03 23.76
CA ALA A 76 -16.71 -1.15 23.51
C ALA A 76 -16.28 -1.94 22.29
N THR A 77 -15.55 -3.02 22.49
CA THR A 77 -15.13 -3.84 21.38
C THR A 77 -15.55 -5.27 21.59
N SER A 78 -16.68 -5.63 21.00
CA SER A 78 -17.04 -7.02 20.87
C SER A 78 -16.14 -7.68 19.82
N PRO A 79 -15.90 -9.00 19.91
CA PRO A 79 -15.14 -9.69 18.87
C PRO A 79 -15.74 -9.54 17.48
N LYS A 80 -17.07 -9.49 17.39
CA LYS A 80 -17.74 -9.30 16.11
C LYS A 80 -17.46 -7.94 15.51
N ALA A 81 -17.45 -6.88 16.33
CA ALA A 81 -17.14 -5.54 15.87
C ALA A 81 -15.70 -5.47 15.40
N ALA A 82 -14.77 -6.11 16.10
CA ALA A 82 -13.36 -6.15 15.71
C ALA A 82 -13.19 -6.84 14.35
N ASP A 83 -13.89 -7.96 14.13
CA ASP A 83 -13.84 -8.67 12.85
C ASP A 83 -14.39 -7.80 11.72
N ARG A 84 -15.49 -7.11 11.95
CA ARG A 84 -16.08 -6.22 10.95
C ARG A 84 -15.13 -5.09 10.58
N LEU A 85 -14.50 -4.49 11.57
CA LEU A 85 -13.55 -3.40 11.33
C LEU A 85 -12.33 -3.90 10.57
N THR A 86 -11.87 -5.11 10.86
CA THR A 86 -10.75 -5.70 10.16
C THR A 86 -11.08 -5.94 8.69
N TRP A 87 -12.22 -6.55 8.41
CA TRP A 87 -12.64 -6.78 7.03
C TRP A 87 -12.91 -5.47 6.30
N ALA A 88 -13.52 -4.50 7.00
CA ALA A 88 -13.75 -3.18 6.43
C ALA A 88 -12.44 -2.51 6.03
N ALA A 89 -11.40 -2.63 6.87
CA ALA A 89 -10.09 -2.06 6.55
C ALA A 89 -9.47 -2.72 5.31
N ILE A 90 -9.57 -4.04 5.21
CA ILE A 90 -9.03 -4.77 4.05
C ILE A 90 -9.75 -4.33 2.77
N LEU A 91 -11.07 -4.32 2.81
CA LEU A 91 -11.88 -3.96 1.63
C LEU A 91 -11.73 -2.49 1.27
N ALA A 92 -11.68 -1.61 2.27
CA ALA A 92 -11.48 -0.19 2.03
C ALA A 92 -10.10 0.08 1.42
N ALA A 93 -9.07 -0.60 1.90
CA ALA A 93 -7.73 -0.47 1.35
C ALA A 93 -7.68 -0.95 -0.09
N LEU A 94 -8.35 -2.05 -0.40
CA LEU A 94 -8.41 -2.57 -1.76
C LEU A 94 -9.15 -1.60 -2.68
N ALA A 95 -10.29 -1.09 -2.24
CA ALA A 95 -11.06 -0.12 -3.02
C ALA A 95 -10.26 1.15 -3.26
N ALA A 96 -9.60 1.66 -2.23
CA ALA A 96 -8.77 2.87 -2.35
C ALA A 96 -7.59 2.63 -3.28
N THR A 97 -6.97 1.45 -3.24
CA THR A 97 -5.87 1.10 -4.12
C THR A 97 -6.32 1.09 -5.58
N VAL A 98 -7.45 0.46 -5.86
CA VAL A 98 -8.02 0.42 -7.22
C VAL A 98 -8.33 1.84 -7.69
N LEU A 99 -8.92 2.67 -6.82
CA LEU A 99 -9.25 4.04 -7.15
C LEU A 99 -8.00 4.87 -7.46
N VAL A 100 -6.97 4.76 -6.63
CA VAL A 100 -5.71 5.48 -6.83
C VAL A 100 -5.08 5.07 -8.17
N TRP A 101 -5.04 3.80 -8.47
CA TRP A 101 -4.45 3.32 -9.71
C TRP A 101 -5.29 3.71 -10.93
N ALA A 102 -6.63 3.73 -10.80
CA ALA A 102 -7.50 4.22 -11.86
C ALA A 102 -7.22 5.68 -12.17
N VAL A 103 -7.04 6.51 -11.13
CA VAL A 103 -6.70 7.92 -11.30
C VAL A 103 -5.34 8.07 -11.96
N ILE A 104 -4.34 7.31 -11.51
CA ILE A 104 -3.01 7.36 -12.09
C ILE A 104 -3.07 6.98 -13.57
N CYS A 105 -3.79 5.93 -13.90
CA CYS A 105 -3.92 5.46 -15.27
C CYS A 105 -4.59 6.49 -16.17
N THR A 106 -5.64 7.14 -15.69
CA THR A 106 -6.35 8.15 -16.49
C THR A 106 -5.51 9.42 -16.65
N THR A 107 -4.79 9.84 -15.61
CA THR A 107 -3.97 11.06 -15.68
C THR A 107 -2.75 10.86 -16.57
N ARG A 108 -2.19 9.66 -16.63
CA ARG A 108 -1.05 9.38 -17.49
C ARG A 108 -1.43 9.33 -18.98
N GLY A 109 -2.71 9.11 -19.25
CA GLY A 109 -3.18 9.05 -20.62
C GLY A 109 -2.57 7.94 -21.45
N ALA A 110 -1.87 7.03 -20.83
CA ALA A 110 -1.07 6.01 -21.50
C ALA A 110 -1.80 4.67 -21.60
N ILE A 111 -3.09 4.70 -21.52
CA ILE A 111 -3.81 3.44 -21.40
C ILE A 111 -4.74 3.20 -22.56
#